data_f63632e518b7a41413797d69ac366ee1
#
_entry.id   f63632e518b7a41413797d69ac366ee1
#
_cell.length_a   1.000
_cell.length_b   1.000
_cell.length_c   1.000
_cell.angle_alpha   90.00
_cell.angle_beta   90.00
_cell.angle_gamma   90.00
#
_symmetry.space_group_name_H-M   'P 1'
#
loop_
_entity.id
_entity.type
_entity.pdbx_description
1 polymer ?
#
loop_
_entity_poly.entity_id
_entity_poly.type
_entity_poly.pdbx_seq_one_letter_code
_entity_poly.pdbx_strand_id
1 'polypeptide(L)'
;MVKALDEFVFLRIVKKYDGDKYVKHFSCWNQLLTLMFGQLTGKESLRRFIVASTPFKNKFYGLGLGKNVTRSNLSKANNSRDYRIFEEFANHMVRVAQKKRIKDIFKLHGKVYAFDSTTIDLCLSVYDWAHFRRAKGGIKVHTLFDLEAQVPTIFHITKAKVNDVNGMDVIPYEPNAFYVFDRGYNDFRRLFHINELGSFFVVRAKKTLKYQHVRWKRRMKKNVLSDSIIRLTIYKSSHDYPAVLRRIEYFDEEHNRIFVYLTNALSLDALDVANLYKNRWQIELFFYDKHIIMQSRHQSDIDFQYVNHFTCRFNFT
;
A
#
# COMPACT_ATOMS: atom_id res chain seq x y z
N MET A 1 13.72 18.19 4.63
CA MET A 1 12.68 17.57 3.81
C MET A 1 12.73 18.02 2.36
N VAL A 2 12.55 19.31 2.04
CA VAL A 2 12.58 19.80 0.64
C VAL A 2 13.88 19.41 -0.10
N LYS A 3 15.03 19.48 0.57
CA LYS A 3 16.33 19.04 0.00
C LYS A 3 16.41 17.56 -0.40
N ALA A 4 15.47 16.72 0.06
CA ALA A 4 15.43 15.30 -0.30
C ALA A 4 14.58 15.04 -1.54
N LEU A 5 13.83 16.03 -2.02
CA LEU A 5 13.01 15.94 -3.23
C LEU A 5 13.85 16.30 -4.46
N ASP A 6 13.68 15.51 -5.51
CA ASP A 6 14.32 15.76 -6.81
C ASP A 6 13.49 16.78 -7.61
N GLU A 7 13.71 18.07 -7.32
CA GLU A 7 12.98 19.17 -7.97
C GLU A 7 13.18 19.17 -9.48
N PHE A 8 14.37 18.84 -9.96
CA PHE A 8 14.67 18.81 -11.39
C PHE A 8 13.80 17.77 -12.13
N VAL A 9 13.71 16.57 -11.57
CA VAL A 9 12.82 15.52 -12.12
C VAL A 9 11.37 15.94 -12.05
N PHE A 10 10.94 16.54 -10.94
CA PHE A 10 9.57 17.03 -10.81
C PHE A 10 9.21 18.07 -11.88
N LEU A 11 10.04 19.07 -12.07
CA LEU A 11 9.82 20.14 -13.08
C LEU A 11 9.80 19.58 -14.51
N ARG A 12 10.62 18.57 -14.81
CA ARG A 12 10.56 17.87 -16.11
C ARG A 12 9.22 17.17 -16.30
N ILE A 13 8.67 16.53 -15.27
CA ILE A 13 7.34 15.91 -15.33
C ILE A 13 6.26 16.96 -15.48
N VAL A 14 6.33 18.08 -14.75
CA VAL A 14 5.40 19.21 -14.89
C VAL A 14 5.36 19.72 -16.33
N LYS A 15 6.53 19.86 -16.96
CA LYS A 15 6.63 20.28 -18.38
C LYS A 15 6.00 19.24 -19.32
N LYS A 16 6.18 17.96 -19.07
CA LYS A 16 5.58 16.86 -19.87
C LYS A 16 4.05 16.93 -19.93
N TYR A 17 3.43 17.35 -18.83
CA TYR A 17 1.96 17.42 -18.71
C TYR A 17 1.41 18.85 -18.77
N ASP A 18 2.19 19.84 -19.20
CA ASP A 18 1.80 21.26 -19.25
C ASP A 18 1.22 21.78 -17.92
N GLY A 19 1.65 21.23 -16.77
CA GLY A 19 1.04 21.46 -15.46
C GLY A 19 1.07 22.91 -14.98
N ASP A 20 2.06 23.68 -15.41
CA ASP A 20 2.23 25.10 -15.08
C ASP A 20 1.91 26.03 -16.26
N LYS A 21 1.29 25.51 -17.35
CA LYS A 21 0.86 26.33 -18.49
C LYS A 21 -0.15 27.40 -18.03
N TYR A 22 0.14 28.65 -18.35
CA TYR A 22 -0.64 29.82 -17.92
C TYR A 22 -0.70 30.07 -16.41
N VAL A 23 0.14 29.40 -15.60
CA VAL A 23 0.23 29.61 -14.15
C VAL A 23 1.17 30.77 -13.83
N LYS A 24 0.66 31.83 -13.15
CA LYS A 24 1.46 33.02 -12.80
C LYS A 24 2.15 32.92 -11.44
N HIS A 25 1.51 32.34 -10.44
CA HIS A 25 1.96 32.45 -9.04
C HIS A 25 1.99 31.17 -8.23
N PHE A 26 1.11 30.21 -8.47
CA PHE A 26 0.99 28.99 -7.67
C PHE A 26 1.34 27.78 -8.53
N SER A 27 2.65 27.49 -8.66
CA SER A 27 3.16 26.40 -9.50
C SER A 27 2.79 25.01 -8.95
N CYS A 28 2.97 23.98 -9.78
CA CYS A 28 2.84 22.56 -9.34
C CYS A 28 3.79 22.23 -8.19
N TRP A 29 5.00 22.83 -8.20
CA TRP A 29 5.96 22.66 -7.12
C TRP A 29 5.42 23.25 -5.79
N ASN A 30 4.87 24.48 -5.84
CA ASN A 30 4.24 25.07 -4.67
C ASN A 30 3.06 24.23 -4.16
N GLN A 31 2.25 23.65 -5.08
CA GLN A 31 1.17 22.74 -4.70
C GLN A 31 1.71 21.50 -4.00
N LEU A 32 2.72 20.81 -4.57
CA LEU A 32 3.34 19.64 -3.96
C LEU A 32 3.82 19.94 -2.53
N LEU A 33 4.63 20.99 -2.37
CA LEU A 33 5.16 21.36 -1.07
C LEU A 33 4.06 21.74 -0.07
N THR A 34 3.03 22.45 -0.53
CA THR A 34 1.88 22.82 0.30
C THR A 34 1.13 21.58 0.80
N LEU A 35 0.88 20.62 -0.09
CA LEU A 35 0.20 19.38 0.24
C LEU A 35 1.03 18.54 1.22
N MET A 36 2.34 18.40 0.96
CA MET A 36 3.25 17.69 1.86
C MET A 36 3.33 18.33 3.24
N PHE A 37 3.43 19.66 3.31
CA PHE A 37 3.46 20.37 4.58
C PHE A 37 2.15 20.20 5.35
N GLY A 38 1.00 20.27 4.68
CA GLY A 38 -0.32 20.00 5.26
C GLY A 38 -0.41 18.61 5.89
N GLN A 39 0.13 17.59 5.22
CA GLN A 39 0.18 16.22 5.72
C GLN A 39 1.09 16.07 6.93
N LEU A 40 2.30 16.62 6.87
CA LEU A 40 3.29 16.52 7.95
C LEU A 40 2.89 17.28 9.22
N THR A 41 2.09 18.34 9.09
CA THR A 41 1.58 19.10 10.22
C THR A 41 0.27 18.57 10.80
N GLY A 42 -0.24 17.46 10.27
CA GLY A 42 -1.46 16.80 10.76
C GLY A 42 -2.71 17.68 10.69
N LYS A 43 -2.78 18.63 9.72
CA LYS A 43 -3.95 19.51 9.62
C LYS A 43 -5.11 18.79 8.92
N GLU A 44 -6.23 18.74 9.60
CA GLU A 44 -7.43 17.99 9.21
C GLU A 44 -8.14 18.56 7.97
N SER A 45 -7.92 19.83 7.63
CA SER A 45 -8.55 20.45 6.45
C SER A 45 -7.69 21.54 5.83
N LEU A 46 -7.90 21.82 4.53
CA LEU A 46 -7.25 22.95 3.85
C LEU A 46 -7.54 24.28 4.55
N ARG A 47 -8.75 24.44 5.09
CA ARG A 47 -9.11 25.66 5.83
C ARG A 47 -8.27 25.82 7.10
N ARG A 48 -8.19 24.77 7.93
CA ARG A 48 -7.35 24.77 9.14
C ARG A 48 -5.87 24.95 8.81
N PHE A 49 -5.42 24.30 7.72
CA PHE A 49 -4.07 24.47 7.22
C PHE A 49 -3.78 25.94 6.86
N ILE A 50 -4.60 26.58 6.03
CA ILE A 50 -4.41 27.98 5.61
C ILE A 50 -4.42 28.92 6.81
N VAL A 51 -5.37 28.76 7.75
CA VAL A 51 -5.43 29.57 8.97
C VAL A 51 -4.17 29.38 9.81
N ALA A 52 -3.75 28.15 10.06
CA ALA A 52 -2.54 27.86 10.85
C ALA A 52 -1.25 28.32 10.17
N SER A 53 -1.23 28.39 8.85
CA SER A 53 -0.07 28.80 8.04
C SER A 53 0.06 30.32 7.93
N THR A 54 -1.02 31.07 8.17
CA THR A 54 -1.05 32.55 8.02
C THR A 54 0.04 33.29 8.82
N PRO A 55 0.31 32.98 10.11
CA PRO A 55 1.37 33.64 10.87
C PRO A 55 2.78 33.37 10.33
N PHE A 56 2.96 32.30 9.54
CA PHE A 56 4.27 31.85 9.07
C PHE A 56 4.53 32.15 7.57
N LYS A 57 3.72 32.99 6.94
CA LYS A 57 3.79 33.29 5.49
C LYS A 57 5.19 33.67 5.02
N ASN A 58 5.93 34.44 5.79
CA ASN A 58 7.29 34.84 5.43
C ASN A 58 8.28 33.66 5.44
N LYS A 59 8.08 32.70 6.36
CA LYS A 59 8.89 31.48 6.42
C LYS A 59 8.55 30.51 5.27
N PHE A 60 7.31 30.50 4.81
CA PHE A 60 6.88 29.66 3.67
C PHE A 60 7.52 30.07 2.36
N TYR A 61 7.76 31.36 2.16
CA TYR A 61 8.48 31.81 0.99
C TYR A 61 9.90 31.23 0.94
N GLY A 62 10.63 31.28 2.05
CA GLY A 62 11.97 30.68 2.18
C GLY A 62 11.98 29.15 2.03
N LEU A 63 10.85 28.47 2.23
CA LEU A 63 10.68 27.03 2.03
C LEU A 63 10.18 26.67 0.60
N GLY A 64 10.05 27.65 -0.30
CA GLY A 64 9.56 27.42 -1.64
C GLY A 64 8.04 27.22 -1.77
N LEU A 65 7.28 27.44 -0.69
CA LEU A 65 5.81 27.28 -0.68
C LEU A 65 5.06 28.43 -1.40
N GLY A 66 5.78 29.49 -1.79
CA GLY A 66 5.20 30.69 -2.43
C GLY A 66 4.50 31.65 -1.46
N LYS A 67 4.27 32.87 -1.93
CA LYS A 67 3.71 33.94 -1.08
C LYS A 67 2.20 33.81 -0.83
N ASN A 68 1.45 33.24 -1.74
CA ASN A 68 -0.02 33.33 -1.79
C ASN A 68 -0.70 31.96 -1.89
N VAL A 69 -0.53 31.14 -0.85
CA VAL A 69 -1.33 29.92 -0.72
C VAL A 69 -2.70 30.31 -0.14
N THR A 70 -3.70 30.39 -0.99
CA THR A 70 -5.10 30.59 -0.59
C THR A 70 -5.89 29.30 -0.76
N ARG A 71 -6.99 29.14 -0.03
CA ARG A 71 -7.91 28.01 -0.20
C ARG A 71 -8.38 27.88 -1.65
N SER A 72 -8.75 29.00 -2.28
CA SER A 72 -9.25 29.03 -3.66
C SER A 72 -8.19 28.60 -4.67
N ASN A 73 -6.93 29.09 -4.51
CA ASN A 73 -5.85 28.72 -5.43
C ASN A 73 -5.50 27.23 -5.32
N LEU A 74 -5.43 26.70 -4.10
CA LEU A 74 -5.14 25.29 -3.88
C LEU A 74 -6.28 24.39 -4.38
N SER A 75 -7.54 24.79 -4.13
CA SER A 75 -8.72 24.05 -4.64
C SER A 75 -8.75 24.05 -6.18
N LYS A 76 -8.55 25.22 -6.82
CA LYS A 76 -8.48 25.30 -8.28
C LYS A 76 -7.34 24.44 -8.85
N ALA A 77 -6.16 24.53 -8.26
CA ALA A 77 -5.00 23.72 -8.68
C ALA A 77 -5.29 22.21 -8.58
N ASN A 78 -5.91 21.77 -7.48
CA ASN A 78 -6.29 20.36 -7.31
C ASN A 78 -7.31 19.88 -8.36
N ASN A 79 -8.22 20.75 -8.80
CA ASN A 79 -9.25 20.38 -9.77
C ASN A 79 -8.75 20.41 -11.22
N SER A 80 -7.80 21.30 -11.55
CA SER A 80 -7.41 21.56 -12.93
C SER A 80 -6.13 20.85 -13.37
N ARG A 81 -5.23 20.55 -12.44
CA ARG A 81 -3.93 19.95 -12.77
C ARG A 81 -4.02 18.46 -12.99
N ASP A 82 -3.21 17.97 -13.89
CA ASP A 82 -3.13 16.55 -14.18
C ASP A 82 -2.49 15.79 -13.00
N TYR A 83 -3.21 14.82 -12.44
CA TYR A 83 -2.76 14.02 -11.33
C TYR A 83 -1.51 13.18 -11.64
N ARG A 84 -1.29 12.82 -12.92
CA ARG A 84 -0.14 12.05 -13.39
C ARG A 84 1.19 12.72 -13.07
N ILE A 85 1.20 14.05 -12.92
CA ILE A 85 2.39 14.80 -12.48
C ILE A 85 2.86 14.28 -11.12
N PHE A 86 1.94 14.16 -10.18
CA PHE A 86 2.23 13.73 -8.81
C PHE A 86 2.47 12.23 -8.71
N GLU A 87 1.75 11.45 -9.50
CA GLU A 87 1.89 9.99 -9.59
C GLU A 87 3.27 9.59 -10.14
N GLU A 88 3.70 10.14 -11.28
CA GLU A 88 5.03 9.86 -11.84
C GLU A 88 6.15 10.28 -10.89
N PHE A 89 5.98 11.41 -10.22
CA PHE A 89 6.96 11.86 -9.24
C PHE A 89 7.00 10.96 -8.00
N ALA A 90 5.84 10.55 -7.47
CA ALA A 90 5.78 9.59 -6.37
C ALA A 90 6.48 8.27 -6.73
N ASN A 91 6.23 7.73 -7.93
CA ASN A 91 6.88 6.54 -8.44
C ASN A 91 8.40 6.72 -8.59
N HIS A 92 8.87 7.92 -8.99
CA HIS A 92 10.29 8.24 -9.01
C HIS A 92 10.88 8.21 -7.60
N MET A 93 10.23 8.85 -6.62
CA MET A 93 10.70 8.89 -5.23
C MET A 93 10.71 7.51 -4.57
N VAL A 94 9.74 6.64 -4.88
CA VAL A 94 9.74 5.24 -4.45
C VAL A 94 10.99 4.52 -4.96
N ARG A 95 11.33 4.66 -6.25
CA ARG A 95 12.55 4.06 -6.82
C ARG A 95 13.82 4.58 -6.15
N VAL A 96 13.87 5.88 -5.84
CA VAL A 96 15.01 6.48 -5.09
C VAL A 96 15.10 5.88 -3.68
N ALA A 97 13.98 5.72 -2.99
CA ALA A 97 13.95 5.12 -1.65
C ALA A 97 14.38 3.64 -1.68
N GLN A 98 13.89 2.86 -2.65
CA GLN A 98 14.29 1.46 -2.82
C GLN A 98 15.78 1.28 -3.08
N LYS A 99 16.43 2.22 -3.82
CA LYS A 99 17.89 2.20 -4.04
C LYS A 99 18.68 2.51 -2.76
N LYS A 100 18.09 3.27 -1.84
CA LYS A 100 18.68 3.61 -0.54
C LYS A 100 18.31 2.61 0.55
N ARG A 101 18.13 1.34 0.20
CA ARG A 101 17.78 0.25 1.12
C ARG A 101 18.50 0.41 2.46
N ILE A 102 17.76 0.64 3.54
CA ILE A 102 18.34 1.06 4.82
C ILE A 102 18.79 -0.15 5.64
N LYS A 103 18.19 -1.34 5.44
CA LYS A 103 18.52 -2.56 6.20
C LYS A 103 18.16 -3.81 5.41
N ASP A 104 19.06 -4.78 5.38
CA ASP A 104 18.70 -6.17 5.08
C ASP A 104 17.98 -6.74 6.33
N ILE A 105 16.68 -6.43 6.45
CA ILE A 105 15.83 -6.94 7.55
C ILE A 105 15.73 -8.47 7.44
N PHE A 106 15.72 -8.95 6.21
CA PHE A 106 15.65 -10.37 5.91
C PHE A 106 16.98 -10.81 5.26
N LYS A 107 17.58 -11.86 5.78
CA LYS A 107 18.77 -12.51 5.16
C LYS A 107 18.34 -13.35 3.95
N LEU A 108 17.63 -12.74 3.00
CA LEU A 108 17.05 -13.41 1.84
C LEU A 108 17.62 -12.83 0.54
N HIS A 109 17.82 -13.71 -0.44
CA HIS A 109 18.18 -13.28 -1.79
C HIS A 109 16.89 -12.94 -2.58
N GLY A 110 16.30 -11.77 -2.30
CA GLY A 110 15.10 -11.32 -2.98
C GLY A 110 14.42 -10.19 -2.21
N LYS A 111 13.55 -9.46 -2.90
CA LYS A 111 12.74 -8.40 -2.29
C LYS A 111 11.60 -9.02 -1.49
N VAL A 112 11.18 -8.35 -0.44
CA VAL A 112 10.08 -8.79 0.41
C VAL A 112 8.97 -7.74 0.40
N TYR A 113 7.79 -8.17 -0.01
CA TYR A 113 6.61 -7.32 -0.11
C TYR A 113 5.50 -7.82 0.80
N ALA A 114 4.80 -6.89 1.46
CA ALA A 114 3.49 -7.16 2.05
C ALA A 114 2.40 -6.58 1.14
N PHE A 115 1.29 -7.29 1.01
CA PHE A 115 0.13 -6.81 0.28
C PHE A 115 -1.10 -6.82 1.19
N ASP A 116 -1.78 -5.68 1.22
CA ASP A 116 -3.02 -5.54 1.97
C ASP A 116 -3.89 -4.42 1.39
N SER A 117 -5.13 -4.31 1.87
CA SER A 117 -6.06 -3.28 1.43
C SER A 117 -6.69 -2.54 2.62
N THR A 118 -6.96 -1.28 2.41
CA THR A 118 -7.72 -0.46 3.36
C THR A 118 -8.92 0.17 2.67
N THR A 119 -10.02 0.33 3.41
CA THR A 119 -11.23 0.98 2.91
C THR A 119 -11.29 2.41 3.41
N ILE A 120 -11.53 3.36 2.52
CA ILE A 120 -11.73 4.76 2.82
C ILE A 120 -13.19 5.09 2.58
N ASP A 121 -13.91 5.51 3.63
CA ASP A 121 -15.29 5.95 3.53
C ASP A 121 -15.38 7.28 2.78
N LEU A 122 -16.34 7.40 1.87
CA LEU A 122 -16.60 8.59 1.06
C LEU A 122 -18.01 9.13 1.31
N CYS A 123 -18.15 10.44 1.18
CA CYS A 123 -19.47 11.08 1.24
C CYS A 123 -20.23 10.85 -0.09
N LEU A 124 -21.36 10.16 -0.04
CA LEU A 124 -22.17 9.85 -1.23
C LEU A 124 -22.71 11.08 -1.95
N SER A 125 -22.98 12.17 -1.23
CA SER A 125 -23.45 13.42 -1.86
C SER A 125 -22.44 14.06 -2.83
N VAL A 126 -21.18 13.61 -2.75
CA VAL A 126 -20.09 14.07 -3.62
C VAL A 126 -19.65 12.97 -4.59
N TYR A 127 -19.86 11.70 -4.23
CA TYR A 127 -19.37 10.52 -4.96
C TYR A 127 -20.44 9.42 -5.08
N ASP A 128 -21.48 9.69 -5.85
CA ASP A 128 -22.60 8.75 -6.10
C ASP A 128 -22.16 7.45 -6.78
N TRP A 129 -21.07 7.45 -7.51
CA TRP A 129 -20.51 6.24 -8.12
C TRP A 129 -19.86 5.28 -7.10
N ALA A 130 -19.53 5.76 -5.90
CA ALA A 130 -18.79 5.01 -4.88
C ALA A 130 -19.70 4.27 -3.88
N HIS A 131 -20.92 3.88 -4.25
CA HIS A 131 -21.84 3.18 -3.38
C HIS A 131 -21.23 1.92 -2.76
N PHE A 132 -21.21 1.86 -1.42
CA PHE A 132 -20.69 0.73 -0.65
C PHE A 132 -21.76 0.12 0.28
N ARG A 133 -22.54 0.95 0.95
CA ARG A 133 -23.69 0.58 1.82
C ARG A 133 -24.85 1.54 1.56
N ARG A 134 -26.07 1.21 2.06
CA ARG A 134 -27.27 2.03 1.84
C ARG A 134 -27.08 3.54 2.09
N ALA A 135 -26.18 3.94 3.00
CA ALA A 135 -25.95 5.34 3.37
C ALA A 135 -24.47 5.78 3.27
N LYS A 136 -23.56 4.96 2.73
CA LYS A 136 -22.12 5.27 2.69
C LYS A 136 -21.52 4.90 1.36
N GLY A 137 -20.68 5.79 0.83
CA GLY A 137 -19.74 5.50 -0.25
C GLY A 137 -18.41 5.01 0.30
N GLY A 138 -17.63 4.34 -0.53
CA GLY A 138 -16.28 3.95 -0.14
C GLY A 138 -15.45 3.50 -1.33
N ILE A 139 -14.16 3.72 -1.20
CA ILE A 139 -13.13 3.15 -2.08
C ILE A 139 -12.26 2.22 -1.26
N LYS A 140 -11.64 1.30 -1.95
CA LYS A 140 -10.63 0.41 -1.40
C LYS A 140 -9.29 0.70 -2.06
N VAL A 141 -8.27 0.88 -1.24
CA VAL A 141 -6.90 1.11 -1.68
C VAL A 141 -6.10 -0.17 -1.40
N HIS A 142 -5.76 -0.88 -2.46
CA HIS A 142 -4.88 -2.03 -2.41
C HIS A 142 -3.44 -1.53 -2.50
N THR A 143 -2.60 -1.97 -1.60
CA THR A 143 -1.21 -1.48 -1.50
C THR A 143 -0.23 -2.63 -1.49
N LEU A 144 0.77 -2.55 -2.36
CA LEU A 144 1.98 -3.37 -2.27
C LEU A 144 3.06 -2.56 -1.55
N PHE A 145 3.57 -3.08 -0.44
CA PHE A 145 4.50 -2.39 0.44
C PHE A 145 5.83 -3.14 0.50
N ASP A 146 6.92 -2.46 0.16
CA ASP A 146 8.27 -2.99 0.28
C ASP A 146 8.69 -2.95 1.77
N LEU A 147 8.84 -4.13 2.38
CA LEU A 147 9.14 -4.25 3.81
C LEU A 147 10.57 -3.83 4.16
N GLU A 148 11.50 -3.86 3.23
CA GLU A 148 12.89 -3.48 3.48
C GLU A 148 13.13 -1.99 3.24
N ALA A 149 12.58 -1.45 2.16
CA ALA A 149 12.63 -0.02 1.89
C ALA A 149 11.60 0.79 2.72
N GLN A 150 10.61 0.11 3.34
CA GLN A 150 9.53 0.70 4.13
C GLN A 150 8.72 1.75 3.35
N VAL A 151 8.47 1.46 2.08
CA VAL A 151 7.70 2.34 1.21
C VAL A 151 6.63 1.56 0.43
N PRO A 152 5.46 2.16 0.18
CA PRO A 152 4.50 1.59 -0.74
C PRO A 152 5.06 1.67 -2.18
N THR A 153 4.93 0.59 -2.92
CA THR A 153 5.41 0.51 -4.31
C THR A 153 4.29 0.58 -5.32
N ILE A 154 3.10 0.14 -4.94
CA ILE A 154 1.90 0.17 -5.78
C ILE A 154 0.70 0.57 -4.95
N PHE A 155 -0.14 1.41 -5.53
CA PHE A 155 -1.49 1.68 -5.10
C PHE A 155 -2.47 1.34 -6.23
N HIS A 156 -3.44 0.51 -5.93
CA HIS A 156 -4.54 0.22 -6.84
C HIS A 156 -5.86 0.54 -6.14
N ILE A 157 -6.69 1.36 -6.77
CA ILE A 157 -7.92 1.86 -6.17
C ILE A 157 -9.11 1.19 -6.85
N THR A 158 -10.01 0.66 -6.04
CA THR A 158 -11.25 0.04 -6.50
C THR A 158 -12.45 0.56 -5.69
N LYS A 159 -13.66 0.28 -6.17
CA LYS A 159 -14.87 0.47 -5.34
C LYS A 159 -14.75 -0.43 -4.09
N ALA A 160 -15.19 0.06 -2.93
CA ALA A 160 -15.08 -0.68 -1.67
C ALA A 160 -15.79 -2.06 -1.67
N LYS A 161 -16.76 -2.27 -2.57
CA LYS A 161 -17.45 -3.55 -2.76
C LYS A 161 -16.62 -4.63 -3.44
N VAL A 162 -15.51 -4.27 -4.08
CA VAL A 162 -14.61 -5.22 -4.75
C VAL A 162 -13.91 -6.07 -3.69
N ASN A 163 -13.82 -7.38 -3.93
CA ASN A 163 -13.16 -8.29 -3.01
C ASN A 163 -11.64 -8.02 -2.97
N ASP A 164 -11.05 -8.07 -1.77
CA ASP A 164 -9.61 -7.80 -1.55
C ASP A 164 -8.72 -8.70 -2.39
N VAL A 165 -9.10 -9.95 -2.56
CA VAL A 165 -8.38 -10.96 -3.35
C VAL A 165 -8.15 -10.50 -4.81
N ASN A 166 -9.07 -9.73 -5.38
CA ASN A 166 -8.94 -9.24 -6.75
C ASN A 166 -7.76 -8.25 -6.91
N GLY A 167 -7.35 -7.62 -5.83
CA GLY A 167 -6.14 -6.78 -5.83
C GLY A 167 -4.85 -7.56 -6.10
N MET A 168 -4.85 -8.89 -5.93
CA MET A 168 -3.69 -9.72 -6.27
C MET A 168 -3.41 -9.75 -7.79
N ASP A 169 -4.43 -9.54 -8.62
CA ASP A 169 -4.32 -9.62 -10.09
C ASP A 169 -3.54 -8.43 -10.70
N VAL A 170 -3.38 -7.33 -9.95
CA VAL A 170 -2.66 -6.14 -10.43
C VAL A 170 -1.22 -6.06 -9.93
N ILE A 171 -0.76 -7.03 -9.15
CA ILE A 171 0.61 -7.06 -8.64
C ILE A 171 1.55 -7.52 -9.77
N PRO A 172 2.58 -6.75 -10.14
CA PRO A 172 3.64 -7.20 -11.04
C PRO A 172 4.61 -8.11 -10.26
N TYR A 173 4.30 -9.38 -10.20
CA TYR A 173 5.12 -10.35 -9.48
C TYR A 173 6.52 -10.46 -10.08
N GLU A 174 7.56 -10.26 -9.25
CA GLU A 174 8.95 -10.34 -9.63
C GLU A 174 9.51 -11.73 -9.28
N PRO A 175 10.21 -12.44 -10.19
CA PRO A 175 10.86 -13.71 -9.85
C PRO A 175 11.79 -13.58 -8.64
N ASN A 176 11.85 -14.61 -7.82
CA ASN A 176 12.62 -14.67 -6.57
C ASN A 176 12.19 -13.68 -5.47
N ALA A 177 11.13 -12.89 -5.66
CA ALA A 177 10.59 -12.04 -4.61
C ALA A 177 9.62 -12.80 -3.70
N PHE A 178 9.48 -12.35 -2.47
CA PHE A 178 8.58 -12.90 -1.46
C PHE A 178 7.39 -11.97 -1.27
N TYR A 179 6.19 -12.54 -1.30
CA TYR A 179 4.92 -11.80 -1.10
C TYR A 179 4.20 -12.34 0.12
N VAL A 180 3.91 -11.45 1.06
CA VAL A 180 3.28 -11.80 2.34
C VAL A 180 1.83 -11.30 2.34
N PHE A 181 0.90 -12.22 2.59
CA PHE A 181 -0.54 -11.96 2.55
C PHE A 181 -1.23 -12.37 3.85
N ASP A 182 -2.32 -11.69 4.20
CA ASP A 182 -3.19 -12.15 5.28
C ASP A 182 -4.08 -13.32 4.82
N ARG A 183 -4.80 -13.92 5.78
CA ARG A 183 -5.73 -15.04 5.59
C ARG A 183 -6.79 -14.77 4.54
N GLY A 184 -7.20 -13.52 4.38
CA GLY A 184 -8.18 -13.11 3.37
C GLY A 184 -7.78 -13.48 1.95
N TYR A 185 -6.49 -13.51 1.67
CA TYR A 185 -5.90 -13.74 0.35
C TYR A 185 -5.63 -15.22 0.02
N ASN A 186 -6.25 -16.17 0.73
CA ASN A 186 -6.16 -17.59 0.39
C ASN A 186 -7.02 -17.92 -0.86
N ASP A 187 -6.49 -17.58 -2.02
CA ASP A 187 -6.99 -17.96 -3.33
C ASP A 187 -5.93 -18.82 -4.03
N PHE A 188 -6.19 -20.12 -4.11
CA PHE A 188 -5.19 -21.09 -4.55
C PHE A 188 -4.79 -20.92 -6.01
N ARG A 189 -5.68 -20.47 -6.88
CA ARG A 189 -5.37 -20.17 -8.28
C ARG A 189 -4.37 -19.03 -8.40
N ARG A 190 -4.59 -17.95 -7.65
CA ARG A 190 -3.68 -16.78 -7.62
C ARG A 190 -2.34 -17.11 -6.95
N LEU A 191 -2.38 -17.90 -5.88
CA LEU A 191 -1.16 -18.40 -5.23
C LEU A 191 -0.36 -19.33 -6.15
N PHE A 192 -1.02 -20.13 -6.99
CA PHE A 192 -0.34 -20.97 -7.98
C PHE A 192 0.28 -20.10 -9.08
N HIS A 193 -0.39 -19.07 -9.53
CA HIS A 193 0.19 -18.12 -10.49
C HIS A 193 1.49 -17.47 -9.97
N ILE A 194 1.55 -17.09 -8.69
CA ILE A 194 2.80 -16.60 -8.05
C ILE A 194 3.90 -17.65 -8.16
N ASN A 195 3.57 -18.92 -7.91
CA ASN A 195 4.51 -20.03 -8.01
C ASN A 195 5.02 -20.25 -9.45
N GLU A 196 4.14 -20.15 -10.44
CA GLU A 196 4.50 -20.29 -11.86
C GLU A 196 5.45 -19.18 -12.32
N LEU A 197 5.32 -17.98 -11.77
CA LEU A 197 6.22 -16.84 -12.04
C LEU A 197 7.58 -16.95 -11.33
N GLY A 198 7.85 -18.04 -10.60
CA GLY A 198 9.09 -18.20 -9.85
C GLY A 198 9.21 -17.27 -8.64
N SER A 199 8.07 -16.78 -8.14
CA SER A 199 8.00 -15.96 -6.94
C SER A 199 7.56 -16.79 -5.74
N PHE A 200 7.82 -16.29 -4.54
CA PHE A 200 7.47 -16.95 -3.29
C PHE A 200 6.35 -16.21 -2.56
N PHE A 201 5.53 -16.97 -1.83
CA PHE A 201 4.53 -16.37 -0.97
C PHE A 201 4.53 -16.96 0.44
N VAL A 202 4.06 -16.17 1.39
CA VAL A 202 3.71 -16.60 2.74
C VAL A 202 2.31 -16.08 3.02
N VAL A 203 1.38 -17.00 3.32
CA VAL A 203 0.00 -16.65 3.65
C VAL A 203 -0.45 -17.39 4.90
N ARG A 204 -1.28 -16.77 5.73
CA ARG A 204 -1.87 -17.44 6.88
C ARG A 204 -2.98 -18.39 6.43
N ALA A 205 -2.92 -19.66 6.83
CA ALA A 205 -3.89 -20.67 6.47
C ALA A 205 -5.30 -20.40 7.03
N LYS A 206 -6.33 -20.77 6.28
CA LYS A 206 -7.70 -20.87 6.79
C LYS A 206 -7.85 -22.10 7.67
N LYS A 207 -8.67 -22.01 8.74
CA LYS A 207 -8.97 -23.17 9.62
C LYS A 207 -9.64 -24.35 8.88
N THR A 208 -10.33 -24.05 7.80
CA THR A 208 -11.07 -25.02 6.98
C THR A 208 -10.20 -25.73 5.92
N LEU A 209 -8.88 -25.51 5.93
CA LEU A 209 -7.97 -26.11 4.97
C LEU A 209 -8.01 -27.63 5.08
N LYS A 210 -8.25 -28.32 3.95
CA LYS A 210 -8.19 -29.78 3.83
C LYS A 210 -6.97 -30.17 3.00
N TYR A 211 -6.17 -31.07 3.54
CA TYR A 211 -4.90 -31.46 2.95
C TYR A 211 -4.50 -32.86 3.42
N GLN A 212 -3.56 -33.46 2.72
CA GLN A 212 -2.84 -34.64 3.15
C GLN A 212 -1.34 -34.33 3.30
N HIS A 213 -0.70 -34.99 4.26
CA HIS A 213 0.74 -34.87 4.44
C HIS A 213 1.46 -35.69 3.39
N VAL A 214 2.46 -35.09 2.73
CA VAL A 214 3.37 -35.76 1.79
C VAL A 214 4.67 -36.13 2.50
N ARG A 215 5.20 -35.22 3.32
CA ARG A 215 6.46 -35.43 4.04
C ARG A 215 6.52 -34.49 5.26
N TRP A 216 7.05 -35.01 6.37
CA TRP A 216 7.34 -34.25 7.57
C TRP A 216 8.81 -33.85 7.61
N LYS A 217 9.10 -32.64 8.09
CA LYS A 217 10.45 -32.21 8.44
C LYS A 217 10.77 -32.66 9.87
N ARG A 218 11.91 -33.36 10.04
CA ARG A 218 12.23 -34.02 11.31
C ARG A 218 12.88 -33.11 12.36
N ARG A 219 13.56 -32.03 11.95
CA ARG A 219 14.21 -31.09 12.86
C ARG A 219 13.32 -29.86 13.05
N MET A 220 12.71 -29.76 14.24
CA MET A 220 11.93 -28.60 14.65
C MET A 220 12.83 -27.60 15.36
N LYS A 221 12.68 -26.34 15.06
CA LYS A 221 13.29 -25.23 15.78
C LYS A 221 12.38 -24.80 16.93
N LYS A 222 12.93 -24.00 17.86
CA LYS A 222 12.14 -23.42 18.97
C LYS A 222 10.88 -22.76 18.40
N ASN A 223 9.75 -23.01 19.06
CA ASN A 223 8.43 -22.47 18.69
C ASN A 223 7.82 -22.98 17.37
N VAL A 224 8.50 -23.81 16.61
CA VAL A 224 7.93 -24.50 15.46
C VAL A 224 7.28 -25.80 15.93
N LEU A 225 5.95 -25.83 15.95
CA LEU A 225 5.17 -26.99 16.43
C LEU A 225 5.04 -28.08 15.37
N SER A 226 4.98 -27.68 14.11
CA SER A 226 4.84 -28.57 12.97
C SER A 226 5.43 -27.95 11.70
N ASP A 227 6.12 -28.75 10.90
CA ASP A 227 6.66 -28.34 9.60
C ASP A 227 6.54 -29.52 8.62
N SER A 228 5.68 -29.38 7.63
CA SER A 228 5.35 -30.46 6.71
C SER A 228 5.10 -29.97 5.28
N ILE A 229 5.41 -30.83 4.34
CA ILE A 229 4.99 -30.69 2.94
C ILE A 229 3.62 -31.35 2.82
N ILE A 230 2.68 -30.63 2.23
CA ILE A 230 1.28 -31.03 2.09
C ILE A 230 0.82 -30.95 0.64
N ARG A 231 -0.26 -31.64 0.33
CA ARG A 231 -1.03 -31.49 -0.90
C ARG A 231 -2.50 -31.23 -0.55
N LEU A 232 -3.11 -30.34 -1.29
CA LEU A 232 -4.53 -30.03 -1.10
C LEU A 232 -5.40 -31.18 -1.57
N THR A 233 -6.50 -31.46 -0.87
CA THR A 233 -7.35 -32.63 -1.13
C THR A 233 -8.75 -32.29 -1.63
N ILE A 234 -9.25 -31.07 -1.40
CA ILE A 234 -10.54 -30.64 -1.97
C ILE A 234 -10.37 -30.48 -3.48
N TYR A 235 -11.25 -31.07 -4.28
CA TYR A 235 -11.21 -31.07 -5.74
C TYR A 235 -10.88 -29.69 -6.32
N LYS A 236 -11.62 -28.65 -5.95
CA LYS A 236 -11.38 -27.29 -6.44
C LYS A 236 -9.99 -26.79 -6.05
N SER A 237 -9.61 -26.88 -4.77
CA SER A 237 -8.33 -26.35 -4.32
C SER A 237 -7.12 -27.13 -4.84
N SER A 238 -7.25 -28.45 -5.03
CA SER A 238 -6.19 -29.28 -5.62
C SER A 238 -6.02 -29.04 -7.13
N HIS A 239 -7.11 -28.68 -7.82
CA HIS A 239 -7.06 -28.26 -9.21
C HIS A 239 -6.45 -26.86 -9.36
N ASP A 240 -6.86 -25.92 -8.52
CA ASP A 240 -6.37 -24.54 -8.51
C ASP A 240 -4.89 -24.44 -8.07
N TYR A 241 -4.39 -25.37 -7.25
CA TYR A 241 -3.00 -25.48 -6.82
C TYR A 241 -2.54 -26.94 -6.84
N PRO A 242 -2.09 -27.47 -8.00
CA PRO A 242 -1.73 -28.89 -8.15
C PRO A 242 -0.38 -29.26 -7.53
N ALA A 243 0.47 -28.26 -7.25
CA ALA A 243 1.79 -28.47 -6.66
C ALA A 243 1.69 -28.72 -5.13
N VAL A 244 2.81 -29.09 -4.54
CA VAL A 244 2.92 -29.22 -3.09
C VAL A 244 3.10 -27.85 -2.43
N LEU A 245 2.61 -27.74 -1.21
CA LEU A 245 2.77 -26.60 -0.34
C LEU A 245 3.52 -27.01 0.93
N ARG A 246 4.19 -26.08 1.55
CA ARG A 246 4.73 -26.26 2.89
C ARG A 246 3.78 -25.61 3.89
N ARG A 247 3.45 -26.37 4.94
CA ARG A 247 2.60 -25.93 6.05
C ARG A 247 3.44 -25.91 7.32
N ILE A 248 3.48 -24.76 8.00
CA ILE A 248 4.25 -24.53 9.22
C ILE A 248 3.28 -24.08 10.30
N GLU A 249 3.31 -24.74 11.46
CA GLU A 249 2.66 -24.28 12.68
C GLU A 249 3.72 -23.65 13.59
N TYR A 250 3.49 -22.40 13.95
CA TYR A 250 4.40 -21.61 14.75
C TYR A 250 3.67 -21.07 15.98
N PHE A 251 4.26 -21.26 17.16
CA PHE A 251 3.77 -20.69 18.41
C PHE A 251 4.39 -19.32 18.63
N ASP A 252 3.56 -18.30 18.66
CA ASP A 252 3.95 -16.92 18.95
C ASP A 252 3.86 -16.70 20.46
N GLU A 253 5.00 -16.65 21.13
CA GLU A 253 5.10 -16.43 22.59
C GLU A 253 4.57 -15.03 22.99
N GLU A 254 4.78 -14.02 22.16
CA GLU A 254 4.38 -12.63 22.44
C GLU A 254 2.85 -12.48 22.53
N HIS A 255 2.12 -13.16 21.64
CA HIS A 255 0.67 -13.11 21.61
C HIS A 255 -0.01 -14.37 22.16
N ASN A 256 0.75 -15.33 22.69
CA ASN A 256 0.28 -16.61 23.21
C ASN A 256 -0.71 -17.31 22.27
N ARG A 257 -0.33 -17.44 20.99
CA ARG A 257 -1.20 -18.05 19.97
C ARG A 257 -0.42 -18.80 18.91
N ILE A 258 -1.11 -19.74 18.26
CA ILE A 258 -0.56 -20.53 17.15
C ILE A 258 -0.94 -19.89 15.82
N PHE A 259 0.06 -19.67 14.98
CA PHE A 259 -0.11 -19.32 13.57
C PHE A 259 0.15 -20.53 12.69
N VAL A 260 -0.64 -20.65 11.63
CA VAL A 260 -0.41 -21.66 10.59
C VAL A 260 -0.14 -20.93 9.27
N TYR A 261 1.05 -21.15 8.73
CA TYR A 261 1.48 -20.55 7.48
C TYR A 261 1.49 -21.56 6.35
N LEU A 262 1.15 -21.10 5.14
CA LEU A 262 1.34 -21.81 3.88
C LEU A 262 2.35 -21.05 3.04
N THR A 263 3.25 -21.78 2.39
CA THR A 263 4.24 -21.20 1.48
C THR A 263 4.66 -22.21 0.41
N ASN A 264 5.10 -21.71 -0.74
CA ASN A 264 5.79 -22.49 -1.77
C ASN A 264 7.33 -22.45 -1.61
N ALA A 265 7.86 -21.67 -0.66
CA ALA A 265 9.29 -21.63 -0.33
C ALA A 265 9.68 -22.87 0.50
N LEU A 266 9.87 -24.01 -0.19
CA LEU A 266 10.05 -25.31 0.46
C LEU A 266 11.38 -25.44 1.20
N SER A 267 12.42 -24.70 0.81
CA SER A 267 13.78 -24.73 1.38
C SER A 267 14.02 -23.68 2.46
N LEU A 268 13.20 -22.62 2.52
CA LEU A 268 13.37 -21.51 3.46
C LEU A 268 13.30 -22.01 4.91
N ASP A 269 14.02 -21.38 5.84
CA ASP A 269 13.90 -21.70 7.26
C ASP A 269 12.49 -21.40 7.80
N ALA A 270 11.99 -22.25 8.73
CA ALA A 270 10.65 -22.06 9.29
C ALA A 270 10.54 -20.78 10.12
N LEU A 271 11.62 -20.37 10.79
CA LEU A 271 11.66 -19.11 11.53
C LEU A 271 11.69 -17.90 10.60
N ASP A 272 12.33 -18.02 9.43
CA ASP A 272 12.30 -16.95 8.42
C ASP A 272 10.89 -16.77 7.86
N VAL A 273 10.15 -17.86 7.62
CA VAL A 273 8.74 -17.80 7.24
C VAL A 273 7.90 -17.08 8.31
N ALA A 274 8.10 -17.41 9.58
CA ALA A 274 7.41 -16.75 10.69
C ALA A 274 7.80 -15.26 10.79
N ASN A 275 9.08 -14.93 10.60
CA ASN A 275 9.59 -13.56 10.62
C ASN A 275 9.04 -12.74 9.44
N LEU A 276 8.98 -13.30 8.24
CA LEU A 276 8.33 -12.67 7.08
C LEU A 276 6.89 -12.28 7.41
N TYR A 277 6.13 -13.22 7.97
CA TYR A 277 4.74 -12.95 8.32
C TYR A 277 4.61 -11.95 9.48
N LYS A 278 5.49 -12.01 10.48
CA LYS A 278 5.51 -11.04 11.59
C LYS A 278 5.69 -9.61 11.07
N ASN A 279 6.52 -9.40 10.07
CA ASN A 279 6.78 -8.08 9.51
C ASN A 279 5.64 -7.56 8.60
N ARG A 280 4.65 -8.38 8.23
CA ARG A 280 3.49 -7.93 7.47
C ARG A 280 2.73 -6.78 8.14
N TRP A 281 2.71 -6.74 9.48
CA TRP A 281 2.02 -5.68 10.21
C TRP A 281 2.53 -4.26 9.91
N GLN A 282 3.72 -4.11 9.34
CA GLN A 282 4.26 -2.80 8.93
C GLN A 282 3.35 -2.10 7.91
N ILE A 283 2.65 -2.86 7.04
CA ILE A 283 1.67 -2.27 6.13
C ILE A 283 0.43 -1.78 6.89
N GLU A 284 0.03 -2.45 7.97
CA GLU A 284 -1.08 -2.00 8.82
C GLU A 284 -0.71 -0.72 9.57
N LEU A 285 0.53 -0.60 10.06
CA LEU A 285 1.03 0.65 10.63
C LEU A 285 1.04 1.78 9.60
N PHE A 286 1.51 1.50 8.39
CA PHE A 286 1.45 2.47 7.31
C PHE A 286 0.01 2.95 7.06
N PHE A 287 -0.97 2.06 7.06
CA PHE A 287 -2.38 2.44 6.95
C PHE A 287 -2.85 3.22 8.17
N TYR A 288 -2.49 2.79 9.38
CA TYR A 288 -2.89 3.45 10.62
C TYR A 288 -2.41 4.91 10.66
N ASP A 289 -1.15 5.17 10.35
CA ASP A 289 -0.60 6.51 10.26
C ASP A 289 -1.34 7.36 9.21
N LYS A 290 -1.75 6.74 8.08
CA LYS A 290 -2.54 7.42 7.06
C LYS A 290 -4.01 7.56 7.45
N HIS A 291 -4.60 6.60 8.17
CA HIS A 291 -5.96 6.67 8.67
C HIS A 291 -6.14 7.76 9.72
N ILE A 292 -5.21 7.93 10.65
CA ILE A 292 -5.25 9.06 11.60
C ILE A 292 -5.31 10.37 10.84
N ILE A 293 -4.52 10.51 9.78
CA ILE A 293 -4.51 11.70 8.93
C ILE A 293 -5.83 11.83 8.13
N MET A 294 -6.50 10.73 7.78
CA MET A 294 -7.74 10.72 7.01
C MET A 294 -9.01 10.78 7.87
N GLN A 295 -9.06 10.10 9.03
CA GLN A 295 -10.25 10.09 9.91
C GLN A 295 -10.45 11.41 10.64
N SER A 296 -9.39 12.13 10.95
CA SER A 296 -9.50 13.51 11.46
C SER A 296 -10.21 14.47 10.49
N ARG A 297 -10.52 14.01 9.26
CA ARG A 297 -11.18 14.78 8.19
C ARG A 297 -12.68 14.53 8.08
N HIS A 298 -13.25 13.62 8.86
CA HIS A 298 -14.66 13.22 8.71
C HIS A 298 -15.71 14.18 9.31
N GLN A 299 -15.30 15.21 10.06
CA GLN A 299 -16.26 16.07 10.76
C GLN A 299 -16.50 17.47 10.19
N SER A 300 -15.81 17.89 9.15
CA SER A 300 -16.13 19.19 8.54
C SER A 300 -15.74 19.24 7.06
N ASP A 301 -16.75 19.39 6.24
CA ASP A 301 -16.74 20.03 4.92
C ASP A 301 -15.43 20.04 4.12
N ILE A 302 -15.43 19.29 2.99
CA ILE A 302 -14.74 19.72 1.79
C ILE A 302 -13.21 19.56 1.80
N ASP A 303 -12.67 18.38 1.96
CA ASP A 303 -11.31 18.19 1.44
C ASP A 303 -11.06 16.81 0.84
N PHE A 304 -12.11 16.28 0.26
CA PHE A 304 -12.11 15.13 -0.63
C PHE A 304 -11.33 15.33 -1.94
N GLN A 305 -10.79 16.51 -2.18
CA GLN A 305 -10.00 16.79 -3.36
C GLN A 305 -8.66 16.03 -3.39
N TYR A 306 -8.17 15.59 -2.23
CA TYR A 306 -6.99 14.71 -2.17
C TYR A 306 -7.30 13.30 -2.67
N VAL A 307 -8.49 12.79 -2.37
CA VAL A 307 -8.97 11.52 -2.90
C VAL A 307 -9.31 11.68 -4.38
N ASN A 308 -9.85 12.82 -4.79
CA ASN A 308 -10.12 13.13 -6.20
C ASN A 308 -8.87 13.16 -7.08
N HIS A 309 -7.73 13.60 -6.56
CA HIS A 309 -6.48 13.58 -7.34
C HIS A 309 -5.98 12.16 -7.58
N PHE A 310 -6.27 11.22 -6.68
CA PHE A 310 -5.96 9.80 -6.85
C PHE A 310 -7.12 9.00 -7.47
N THR A 311 -8.38 9.43 -7.35
CA THR A 311 -9.53 8.60 -7.72
C THR A 311 -10.36 9.08 -8.91
N CYS A 312 -10.37 10.37 -9.24
CA CYS A 312 -11.33 10.92 -10.22
C CYS A 312 -10.98 10.67 -11.69
N ARG A 313 -9.88 10.05 -12.04
CA ARG A 313 -9.55 9.77 -13.46
C ARG A 313 -9.04 8.37 -13.77
N PHE A 314 -9.12 7.45 -12.85
CA PHE A 314 -9.06 6.05 -13.28
C PHE A 314 -10.41 5.72 -13.89
N ASN A 315 -10.45 5.67 -15.23
CA ASN A 315 -11.57 5.11 -15.99
C ASN A 315 -11.78 3.68 -15.49
N PHE A 316 -12.82 3.51 -14.68
CA PHE A 316 -13.33 2.19 -14.36
C PHE A 316 -14.15 1.71 -15.55
N THR A 317 -13.52 0.99 -16.48
CA THR A 317 -14.21 0.06 -17.36
C THR A 317 -14.62 -1.17 -16.57
#